data_3d108a0ab29c2dd9fe40eadf64f4eaab
#
_entry.id   3d108a0ab29c2dd9fe40eadf64f4eaab
#
_cell.length_a   1.000
_cell.length_b   1.000
_cell.length_c   1.000
_cell.angle_alpha   90.00
_cell.angle_beta   90.00
_cell.angle_gamma   90.00
#
_symmetry.space_group_name_H-M   'P 1'
#
loop_
_entity.id
_entity.type
_entity.pdbx_description
1 polymer ?
#
loop_
_entity_poly.entity_id
_entity_poly.type
_entity_poly.pdbx_seq_one_letter_code
_entity_poly.pdbx_strand_id
1 'polypeptide(L)'
;MGSNAPIGVFDSGMGGISVVRQIHKDMPNEDIIFFGDSANAPYGTRPAGEVEELSFSAADHLIAKGAKAIVIACNTATSAGAGDMRHTYDIPVIGMEPAVKVACDRGGGSLQNILVLATELTLKGQKFADLIAQVKGKSTIHTQPCPDLVTIVESGQLNDRARVRDAISGYLAPFDAETLDSIVLGCTHFVFYRSYFEEMLPGHVAVIDGNSGTSHHLGTVLRELGIQSDRPESYTGTVTLENSCKDKATGLLAESLLHGDAPR
;
A
#
# COMPACT_ATOMS: atom_id res chain seq x y z
N MET A 1 -12.69 26.36 5.84
CA MET A 1 -13.55 26.07 4.66
C MET A 1 -12.97 24.83 4.03
N GLY A 2 -13.82 23.85 3.68
CA GLY A 2 -13.38 22.63 3.01
C GLY A 2 -12.65 22.92 1.69
N SER A 3 -11.91 21.93 1.18
CA SER A 3 -11.19 22.02 -0.08
C SER A 3 -11.68 20.96 -1.04
N ASN A 4 -12.15 21.36 -2.20
CA ASN A 4 -12.55 20.45 -3.28
C ASN A 4 -11.39 20.06 -4.23
N ALA A 5 -10.17 20.45 -3.88
CA ALA A 5 -8.97 19.97 -4.56
C ALA A 5 -8.78 18.45 -4.35
N PRO A 6 -8.23 17.71 -5.30
CA PRO A 6 -8.11 16.27 -5.21
C PRO A 6 -7.06 15.81 -4.18
N ILE A 7 -7.20 14.57 -3.72
CA ILE A 7 -6.14 13.85 -3.01
C ILE A 7 -5.22 13.23 -4.06
N GLY A 8 -3.92 13.51 -3.97
CA GLY A 8 -2.90 12.86 -4.80
C GLY A 8 -2.42 11.56 -4.14
N VAL A 9 -2.50 10.46 -4.85
CA VAL A 9 -2.01 9.15 -4.39
C VAL A 9 -0.97 8.64 -5.38
N PHE A 10 0.23 8.29 -4.93
CA PHE A 10 1.19 7.64 -5.82
C PHE A 10 1.74 6.33 -5.28
N ASP A 11 2.15 5.48 -6.20
CA ASP A 11 2.83 4.20 -5.94
C ASP A 11 3.92 3.95 -6.97
N SER A 12 4.83 3.04 -6.67
CA SER A 12 5.86 2.55 -7.59
C SER A 12 5.30 1.86 -8.84
N GLY A 13 4.03 1.50 -8.82
CA GLY A 13 3.34 0.79 -9.91
C GLY A 13 1.84 0.74 -9.68
N MET A 14 1.24 -0.45 -9.87
CA MET A 14 -0.21 -0.67 -9.77
C MET A 14 -0.72 -0.95 -8.34
N GLY A 15 0.18 -1.30 -7.41
CA GLY A 15 -0.19 -1.74 -6.07
C GLY A 15 -1.02 -0.72 -5.30
N GLY A 16 -0.71 0.58 -5.45
CA GLY A 16 -1.39 1.68 -4.79
C GLY A 16 -2.86 1.83 -5.13
N ILE A 17 -3.34 1.21 -6.21
CA ILE A 17 -4.78 1.15 -6.53
C ILE A 17 -5.57 0.49 -5.40
N SER A 18 -4.97 -0.45 -4.68
CA SER A 18 -5.59 -1.04 -3.48
C SER A 18 -5.86 -0.01 -2.38
N VAL A 19 -4.97 0.96 -2.21
CA VAL A 19 -5.12 2.09 -1.28
C VAL A 19 -6.17 3.08 -1.78
N VAL A 20 -6.16 3.39 -3.09
CA VAL A 20 -7.18 4.25 -3.74
C VAL A 20 -8.58 3.69 -3.51
N ARG A 21 -8.79 2.39 -3.71
CA ARG A 21 -10.07 1.73 -3.43
C ARG A 21 -10.52 1.92 -1.98
N GLN A 22 -9.60 1.81 -1.03
CA GLN A 22 -9.90 2.00 0.39
C GLN A 22 -10.26 3.46 0.69
N ILE A 23 -9.48 4.42 0.18
CA ILE A 23 -9.74 5.85 0.36
C ILE A 23 -11.08 6.24 -0.24
N HIS A 24 -11.38 5.81 -1.47
CA HIS A 24 -12.65 6.11 -2.14
C HIS A 24 -13.86 5.51 -1.42
N LYS A 25 -13.69 4.33 -0.80
CA LYS A 25 -14.73 3.72 0.04
C LYS A 25 -14.99 4.50 1.32
N ASP A 26 -13.93 4.96 2.00
CA ASP A 26 -14.02 5.62 3.31
C ASP A 26 -14.35 7.11 3.19
N MET A 27 -13.97 7.74 2.08
CA MET A 27 -14.18 9.16 1.78
C MET A 27 -14.75 9.32 0.35
N PRO A 28 -16.00 8.89 0.11
CA PRO A 28 -16.57 8.78 -1.23
C PRO A 28 -16.83 10.13 -1.91
N ASN A 29 -16.78 11.25 -1.19
CA ASN A 29 -16.97 12.60 -1.72
C ASN A 29 -15.64 13.33 -2.03
N GLU A 30 -14.50 12.66 -1.89
CA GLU A 30 -13.20 13.20 -2.28
C GLU A 30 -12.84 12.78 -3.71
N ASP A 31 -12.34 13.73 -4.51
CA ASP A 31 -11.69 13.40 -5.77
C ASP A 31 -10.28 12.89 -5.53
N ILE A 32 -9.85 11.90 -6.30
CA ILE A 32 -8.55 11.26 -6.18
C ILE A 32 -7.85 11.28 -7.54
N ILE A 33 -6.58 11.67 -7.56
CA ILE A 33 -5.67 11.45 -8.68
C ILE A 33 -4.65 10.40 -8.24
N PHE A 34 -4.64 9.27 -8.91
CA PHE A 34 -3.63 8.23 -8.72
C PHE A 34 -2.56 8.34 -9.79
N PHE A 35 -1.29 8.25 -9.38
CA PHE A 35 -0.15 8.14 -10.27
C PHE A 35 0.66 6.87 -9.95
N GLY A 36 0.67 5.91 -10.89
CA GLY A 36 1.49 4.70 -10.83
C GLY A 36 2.78 4.89 -11.62
N ASP A 37 3.94 4.67 -11.01
CA ASP A 37 5.24 4.80 -11.69
C ASP A 37 5.74 3.46 -12.25
N SER A 38 4.89 2.77 -13.03
CA SER A 38 5.17 1.43 -13.57
C SER A 38 6.38 1.38 -14.51
N ALA A 39 6.75 2.50 -15.17
CA ALA A 39 7.96 2.55 -16.00
C ALA A 39 9.24 2.36 -15.18
N ASN A 40 9.21 2.70 -13.89
CA ASN A 40 10.32 2.56 -12.94
C ASN A 40 10.12 1.45 -11.92
N ALA A 41 9.01 0.71 -12.00
CA ALA A 41 8.76 -0.44 -11.13
C ALA A 41 9.77 -1.59 -11.39
N PRO A 42 10.08 -2.41 -10.37
CA PRO A 42 9.73 -2.27 -8.97
C PRO A 42 10.72 -1.40 -8.18
N TYR A 43 10.25 -0.55 -7.28
CA TYR A 43 11.12 0.25 -6.39
C TYR A 43 11.88 -0.62 -5.37
N GLY A 44 11.33 -1.77 -5.01
CA GLY A 44 11.88 -2.62 -3.95
C GLY A 44 13.27 -3.22 -4.23
N THR A 45 13.79 -3.11 -5.46
CA THR A 45 15.11 -3.59 -5.89
C THR A 45 16.08 -2.46 -6.24
N ARG A 46 15.63 -1.19 -6.13
CA ARG A 46 16.45 -0.01 -6.46
C ARG A 46 17.19 0.52 -5.23
N PRO A 47 18.27 1.30 -5.43
CA PRO A 47 18.92 2.05 -4.35
C PRO A 47 17.93 3.05 -3.70
N ALA A 48 18.04 3.23 -2.37
CA ALA A 48 17.12 4.10 -1.63
C ALA A 48 17.10 5.55 -2.14
N GLY A 49 18.25 6.13 -2.51
CA GLY A 49 18.32 7.49 -3.06
C GLY A 49 17.60 7.63 -4.41
N GLU A 50 17.68 6.62 -5.29
CA GLU A 50 16.92 6.61 -6.55
C GLU A 50 15.41 6.53 -6.29
N VAL A 51 14.99 5.71 -5.32
CA VAL A 51 13.57 5.62 -4.91
C VAL A 51 13.08 6.95 -4.36
N GLU A 52 13.90 7.64 -3.60
CA GLU A 52 13.58 8.98 -3.07
C GLU A 52 13.37 9.98 -4.21
N GLU A 53 14.30 10.09 -5.17
CA GLU A 53 14.20 10.99 -6.33
C GLU A 53 12.93 10.71 -7.15
N LEU A 54 12.64 9.44 -7.44
CA LEU A 54 11.43 9.04 -8.16
C LEU A 54 10.16 9.39 -7.38
N SER A 55 10.20 9.24 -6.05
CA SER A 55 9.08 9.57 -5.19
C SER A 55 8.80 11.07 -5.15
N PHE A 56 9.83 11.91 -5.09
CA PHE A 56 9.68 13.37 -5.22
C PHE A 56 9.10 13.74 -6.58
N SER A 57 9.58 13.15 -7.68
CA SER A 57 9.04 13.40 -9.01
C SER A 57 7.56 13.07 -9.13
N ALA A 58 7.12 11.94 -8.52
CA ALA A 58 5.71 11.56 -8.48
C ALA A 58 4.86 12.53 -7.66
N ALA A 59 5.36 12.98 -6.51
CA ALA A 59 4.69 13.95 -5.66
C ALA A 59 4.57 15.31 -6.36
N ASP A 60 5.64 15.81 -6.98
CA ASP A 60 5.65 17.07 -7.74
C ASP A 60 4.63 17.04 -8.87
N HIS A 61 4.52 15.90 -9.58
CA HIS A 61 3.51 15.71 -10.62
C HIS A 61 2.08 15.88 -10.08
N LEU A 62 1.77 15.30 -8.92
CA LEU A 62 0.45 15.40 -8.29
C LEU A 62 0.18 16.81 -7.72
N ILE A 63 1.20 17.44 -7.14
CA ILE A 63 1.12 18.81 -6.62
C ILE A 63 0.86 19.79 -7.77
N ALA A 64 1.54 19.63 -8.90
CA ALA A 64 1.31 20.45 -10.10
C ALA A 64 -0.13 20.31 -10.66
N LYS A 65 -0.83 19.22 -10.33
CA LYS A 65 -2.25 18.99 -10.64
C LYS A 65 -3.21 19.52 -9.56
N GLY A 66 -2.69 20.18 -8.55
CA GLY A 66 -3.47 20.81 -7.50
C GLY A 66 -3.87 19.88 -6.36
N ALA A 67 -3.13 18.79 -6.13
CA ALA A 67 -3.41 17.93 -4.99
C ALA A 67 -3.31 18.67 -3.66
N LYS A 68 -4.31 18.52 -2.79
CA LYS A 68 -4.35 19.13 -1.44
C LYS A 68 -3.63 18.31 -0.37
N ALA A 69 -3.35 17.05 -0.66
CA ALA A 69 -2.62 16.12 0.18
C ALA A 69 -1.96 15.06 -0.70
N ILE A 70 -0.81 14.54 -0.26
CA ILE A 70 -0.13 13.42 -0.91
C ILE A 70 -0.23 12.18 -0.04
N VAL A 71 -0.64 11.06 -0.65
CA VAL A 71 -0.57 9.73 -0.05
C VAL A 71 0.49 8.92 -0.78
N ILE A 72 1.53 8.53 -0.06
CA ILE A 72 2.56 7.61 -0.54
C ILE A 72 2.03 6.20 -0.31
N ALA A 73 1.38 5.62 -1.32
CA ALA A 73 0.78 4.29 -1.21
C ALA A 73 1.81 3.15 -1.28
N CYS A 74 3.08 3.44 -1.53
CA CYS A 74 4.17 2.49 -1.60
C CYS A 74 4.93 2.43 -0.26
N ASN A 75 4.99 1.25 0.39
CA ASN A 75 5.78 1.06 1.61
C ASN A 75 7.27 1.36 1.38
N THR A 76 7.79 0.95 0.22
CA THR A 76 9.19 1.19 -0.17
C THR A 76 9.48 2.69 -0.31
N ALA A 77 8.63 3.42 -1.05
CA ALA A 77 8.76 4.87 -1.21
C ALA A 77 8.58 5.62 0.12
N THR A 78 7.64 5.18 0.95
CA THR A 78 7.46 5.72 2.30
C THR A 78 8.72 5.58 3.14
N SER A 79 9.37 4.42 3.08
CA SER A 79 10.61 4.16 3.81
C SER A 79 11.77 5.03 3.31
N ALA A 80 11.83 5.29 2.01
CA ALA A 80 12.93 6.06 1.39
C ALA A 80 12.79 7.58 1.56
N GLY A 81 11.58 8.16 1.35
CA GLY A 81 11.48 9.61 1.17
C GLY A 81 10.39 10.34 1.98
N ALA A 82 9.49 9.64 2.70
CA ALA A 82 8.36 10.31 3.36
C ALA A 82 8.77 11.34 4.43
N GLY A 83 9.92 11.15 5.08
CA GLY A 83 10.47 12.08 6.06
C GLY A 83 10.79 13.43 5.41
N ASP A 84 11.60 13.39 4.36
CA ASP A 84 12.08 14.58 3.66
C ASP A 84 10.97 15.30 2.91
N MET A 85 10.01 14.55 2.32
CA MET A 85 8.82 15.13 1.71
C MET A 85 7.98 15.94 2.70
N ARG A 86 7.81 15.49 3.96
CA ARG A 86 7.07 16.22 5.00
C ARG A 86 7.73 17.52 5.41
N HIS A 87 9.04 17.63 5.22
CA HIS A 87 9.79 18.88 5.46
C HIS A 87 9.81 19.80 4.23
N THR A 88 9.62 19.24 3.04
CA THR A 88 9.73 19.95 1.77
C THR A 88 8.41 20.58 1.32
N TYR A 89 7.30 19.87 1.53
CA TYR A 89 5.98 20.30 1.02
C TYR A 89 5.12 20.95 2.10
N ASP A 90 4.43 22.03 1.74
CA ASP A 90 3.47 22.74 2.61
C ASP A 90 2.12 22.01 2.75
N ILE A 91 1.90 20.96 1.98
CA ILE A 91 0.69 20.11 2.06
C ILE A 91 0.97 18.82 2.84
N PRO A 92 -0.03 18.21 3.48
CA PRO A 92 0.18 17.00 4.25
C PRO A 92 0.64 15.82 3.37
N VAL A 93 1.66 15.09 3.86
CA VAL A 93 2.22 13.89 3.23
C VAL A 93 1.99 12.69 4.15
N ILE A 94 1.11 11.81 3.71
CA ILE A 94 0.72 10.58 4.40
C ILE A 94 1.50 9.41 3.80
N GLY A 95 2.34 8.77 4.58
CA GLY A 95 3.00 7.52 4.19
C GLY A 95 2.25 6.31 4.73
N MET A 96 2.55 5.15 4.18
CA MET A 96 2.06 3.89 4.74
C MET A 96 3.20 3.03 5.29
N GLU A 97 2.86 2.16 6.23
CA GLU A 97 3.79 1.24 6.88
C GLU A 97 3.16 -0.15 6.96
N PRO A 98 3.97 -1.22 7.00
CA PRO A 98 3.45 -2.55 7.28
C PRO A 98 2.67 -2.59 8.59
N ALA A 99 1.46 -3.18 8.59
CA ALA A 99 0.52 -3.13 9.72
C ALA A 99 0.94 -4.06 10.88
N VAL A 100 2.23 -4.10 11.22
CA VAL A 100 2.80 -4.98 12.26
C VAL A 100 2.23 -4.65 13.64
N LYS A 101 2.07 -3.37 13.95
CA LYS A 101 1.48 -2.95 15.23
C LYS A 101 0.04 -3.45 15.37
N VAL A 102 -0.76 -3.36 14.30
CA VAL A 102 -2.13 -3.88 14.27
C VAL A 102 -2.14 -5.38 14.51
N ALA A 103 -1.21 -6.13 13.90
CA ALA A 103 -1.07 -7.56 14.13
C ALA A 103 -0.71 -7.90 15.58
N CYS A 104 0.22 -7.17 16.20
CA CYS A 104 0.59 -7.34 17.60
C CYS A 104 -0.58 -7.05 18.56
N ASP A 105 -1.31 -5.96 18.31
CA ASP A 105 -2.40 -5.51 19.18
C ASP A 105 -3.62 -6.46 19.16
N ARG A 106 -3.77 -7.29 18.10
CA ARG A 106 -4.83 -8.32 18.01
C ARG A 106 -4.76 -9.34 19.14
N GLY A 107 -3.59 -9.62 19.67
CA GLY A 107 -3.39 -10.58 20.76
C GLY A 107 -3.95 -10.15 22.10
N GLY A 108 -4.45 -8.90 22.24
CA GLY A 108 -5.00 -8.43 23.52
C GLY A 108 -4.03 -8.53 24.71
N GLY A 109 -2.72 -8.49 24.43
CA GLY A 109 -1.65 -8.68 25.41
C GLY A 109 -0.97 -10.06 25.37
N SER A 110 -1.51 -11.01 24.60
CA SER A 110 -0.85 -12.29 24.34
C SER A 110 0.21 -12.13 23.25
N LEU A 111 1.31 -12.89 23.37
CA LEU A 111 2.35 -12.95 22.35
C LEU A 111 1.76 -13.47 21.05
N GLN A 112 2.06 -12.78 19.94
CA GLN A 112 1.60 -13.16 18.61
C GLN A 112 2.78 -13.67 17.78
N ASN A 113 2.53 -14.66 16.93
CA ASN A 113 3.46 -15.17 15.94
C ASN A 113 3.06 -14.61 14.55
N ILE A 114 3.85 -13.67 14.03
CA ILE A 114 3.48 -12.84 12.89
C ILE A 114 4.47 -13.03 11.76
N LEU A 115 3.99 -13.28 10.54
CA LEU A 115 4.80 -13.28 9.32
C LEU A 115 4.55 -12.00 8.52
N VAL A 116 5.59 -11.20 8.29
CA VAL A 116 5.54 -9.98 7.48
C VAL A 116 6.07 -10.27 6.08
N LEU A 117 5.20 -10.16 5.08
CA LEU A 117 5.56 -10.25 3.67
C LEU A 117 5.76 -8.82 3.13
N ALA A 118 6.93 -8.51 2.58
CA ALA A 118 7.21 -7.18 2.04
C ALA A 118 8.29 -7.23 0.94
N THR A 119 8.68 -6.05 0.42
CA THR A 119 9.86 -5.96 -0.46
C THR A 119 11.14 -5.99 0.37
N GLU A 120 12.24 -6.39 -0.26
CA GLU A 120 13.54 -6.45 0.42
C GLU A 120 13.96 -5.08 0.98
N LEU A 121 13.78 -4.00 0.20
CA LEU A 121 14.12 -2.65 0.62
C LEU A 121 13.26 -2.19 1.82
N THR A 122 11.96 -2.53 1.84
CA THR A 122 11.10 -2.24 3.01
C THR A 122 11.63 -2.95 4.26
N LEU A 123 11.96 -4.23 4.17
CA LEU A 123 12.41 -5.02 5.32
C LEU A 123 13.79 -4.59 5.85
N LYS A 124 14.66 -4.07 4.99
CA LYS A 124 15.99 -3.55 5.34
C LYS A 124 15.98 -2.07 5.77
N GLY A 125 14.87 -1.36 5.55
CA GLY A 125 14.75 0.07 5.82
C GLY A 125 14.74 0.41 7.30
N GLN A 126 15.29 1.58 7.67
CA GLN A 126 15.33 2.07 9.04
C GLN A 126 13.94 2.18 9.66
N LYS A 127 12.94 2.65 8.91
CA LYS A 127 11.56 2.72 9.39
C LYS A 127 10.99 1.38 9.81
N PHE A 128 11.29 0.30 9.08
CA PHE A 128 10.86 -1.04 9.47
C PHE A 128 11.58 -1.49 10.75
N ALA A 129 12.88 -1.22 10.86
CA ALA A 129 13.65 -1.50 12.08
C ALA A 129 13.07 -0.76 13.30
N ASP A 130 12.71 0.51 13.14
CA ASP A 130 12.08 1.32 14.20
C ASP A 130 10.70 0.78 14.58
N LEU A 131 9.90 0.35 13.58
CA LEU A 131 8.61 -0.28 13.81
C LEU A 131 8.74 -1.58 14.61
N ILE A 132 9.70 -2.44 14.26
CA ILE A 132 10.00 -3.67 15.00
C ILE A 132 10.47 -3.36 16.43
N ALA A 133 11.29 -2.33 16.61
CA ALA A 133 11.75 -1.92 17.94
C ALA A 133 10.60 -1.49 18.86
N GLN A 134 9.58 -0.83 18.32
CA GLN A 134 8.37 -0.41 19.08
C GLN A 134 7.53 -1.58 19.59
N VAL A 135 7.54 -2.71 18.87
CA VAL A 135 6.78 -3.91 19.21
C VAL A 135 7.64 -5.02 19.82
N LYS A 136 8.92 -4.75 20.09
CA LYS A 136 9.87 -5.71 20.66
C LYS A 136 9.35 -6.28 21.97
N GLY A 137 9.40 -7.61 22.10
CA GLY A 137 8.94 -8.33 23.29
C GLY A 137 7.42 -8.53 23.37
N LYS A 138 6.64 -8.00 22.40
CA LYS A 138 5.19 -8.21 22.33
C LYS A 138 4.79 -9.35 21.41
N SER A 139 5.65 -9.75 20.48
CA SER A 139 5.36 -10.77 19.48
C SER A 139 6.65 -11.35 18.88
N THR A 140 6.54 -12.54 18.30
CA THR A 140 7.56 -13.11 17.40
C THR A 140 7.26 -12.66 15.98
N ILE A 141 8.23 -12.03 15.33
CA ILE A 141 8.06 -11.49 14.00
C ILE A 141 9.03 -12.15 13.03
N HIS A 142 8.48 -12.81 12.04
CA HIS A 142 9.20 -13.37 10.90
C HIS A 142 9.04 -12.43 9.71
N THR A 143 10.02 -12.42 8.80
CA THR A 143 9.98 -11.59 7.60
C THR A 143 10.28 -12.42 6.37
N GLN A 144 9.58 -12.17 5.26
CA GLN A 144 9.78 -12.83 3.99
C GLN A 144 9.71 -11.83 2.85
N PRO A 145 10.79 -11.60 2.09
CA PRO A 145 10.73 -10.82 0.85
C PRO A 145 10.04 -11.62 -0.26
N CYS A 146 9.10 -11.00 -0.97
CA CYS A 146 8.27 -11.65 -2.00
C CYS A 146 8.28 -10.84 -3.32
N PRO A 147 9.41 -10.76 -4.05
CA PRO A 147 9.51 -9.94 -5.27
C PRO A 147 8.60 -10.41 -6.41
N ASP A 148 8.38 -11.72 -6.57
CA ASP A 148 7.56 -12.25 -7.67
C ASP A 148 6.10 -11.80 -7.58
N LEU A 149 5.57 -11.59 -6.37
CA LEU A 149 4.20 -11.11 -6.18
C LEU A 149 3.99 -9.70 -6.74
N VAL A 150 5.01 -8.85 -6.75
CA VAL A 150 4.97 -7.55 -7.43
C VAL A 150 4.91 -7.76 -8.94
N THR A 151 5.81 -8.58 -9.48
CA THR A 151 5.93 -8.83 -10.92
C THR A 151 4.65 -9.44 -11.51
N ILE A 152 3.99 -10.36 -10.79
CA ILE A 152 2.73 -10.97 -11.23
C ILE A 152 1.62 -9.94 -11.38
N VAL A 153 1.49 -8.97 -10.44
CA VAL A 153 0.51 -7.88 -10.54
C VAL A 153 0.84 -6.98 -11.72
N GLU A 154 2.08 -6.47 -11.79
CA GLU A 154 2.50 -5.52 -12.84
C GLU A 154 2.39 -6.11 -14.25
N SER A 155 2.53 -7.43 -14.39
CA SER A 155 2.35 -8.12 -15.67
C SER A 155 0.90 -8.54 -15.97
N GLY A 156 -0.07 -8.19 -15.12
CA GLY A 156 -1.48 -8.52 -15.31
C GLY A 156 -1.82 -10.01 -15.17
N GLN A 157 -0.99 -10.78 -14.46
CA GLN A 157 -1.11 -12.22 -14.37
C GLN A 157 -1.78 -12.73 -13.08
N LEU A 158 -2.54 -11.87 -12.41
CA LEU A 158 -3.33 -12.24 -11.21
C LEU A 158 -4.35 -13.36 -11.47
N ASN A 159 -4.79 -13.52 -12.72
CA ASN A 159 -5.74 -14.54 -13.14
C ASN A 159 -5.10 -15.91 -13.38
N ASP A 160 -3.76 -16.01 -13.46
CA ASP A 160 -3.05 -17.29 -13.50
C ASP A 160 -2.99 -17.88 -12.09
N ARG A 161 -4.08 -18.56 -11.72
CA ARG A 161 -4.24 -19.14 -10.37
C ARG A 161 -3.13 -20.13 -10.01
N ALA A 162 -2.64 -20.91 -10.97
CA ALA A 162 -1.57 -21.88 -10.73
C ALA A 162 -0.28 -21.14 -10.37
N ARG A 163 0.12 -20.18 -11.18
CA ARG A 163 1.32 -19.36 -10.94
C ARG A 163 1.25 -18.60 -9.61
N VAL A 164 0.09 -17.99 -9.29
CA VAL A 164 -0.10 -17.27 -8.04
C VAL A 164 0.05 -18.20 -6.84
N ARG A 165 -0.62 -19.38 -6.87
CA ARG A 165 -0.57 -20.34 -5.77
C ARG A 165 0.83 -20.91 -5.59
N ASP A 166 1.54 -21.22 -6.68
CA ASP A 166 2.91 -21.72 -6.63
C ASP A 166 3.86 -20.68 -6.00
N ALA A 167 3.75 -19.41 -6.40
CA ALA A 167 4.55 -18.34 -5.83
C ALA A 167 4.27 -18.17 -4.32
N ILE A 168 2.99 -18.11 -3.91
CA ILE A 168 2.61 -17.99 -2.50
C ILE A 168 3.09 -19.21 -1.71
N SER A 169 2.89 -20.43 -2.22
CA SER A 169 3.33 -21.67 -1.56
C SER A 169 4.84 -21.67 -1.34
N GLY A 170 5.61 -21.21 -2.33
CA GLY A 170 7.07 -21.11 -2.22
C GLY A 170 7.50 -20.16 -1.10
N TYR A 171 6.83 -19.00 -0.95
CA TYR A 171 7.14 -18.05 0.11
C TYR A 171 6.68 -18.50 1.50
N LEU A 172 5.60 -19.29 1.59
CA LEU A 172 5.10 -19.81 2.86
C LEU A 172 5.84 -21.10 3.31
N ALA A 173 6.46 -21.83 2.39
CA ALA A 173 7.11 -23.14 2.67
C ALA A 173 8.10 -23.15 3.86
N PRO A 174 8.87 -22.07 4.16
CA PRO A 174 9.77 -22.06 5.32
C PRO A 174 9.06 -21.95 6.68
N PHE A 175 7.74 -21.68 6.71
CA PHE A 175 7.00 -21.36 7.93
C PHE A 175 5.93 -22.42 8.21
N ASP A 176 5.78 -22.77 9.48
CA ASP A 176 4.65 -23.61 9.91
C ASP A 176 3.41 -22.73 10.08
N ALA A 177 2.51 -22.78 9.08
CA ALA A 177 1.29 -21.98 9.06
C ALA A 177 0.36 -22.24 10.24
N GLU A 178 0.38 -23.44 10.85
CA GLU A 178 -0.44 -23.76 12.03
C GLU A 178 0.01 -22.98 13.26
N THR A 179 1.24 -22.49 13.30
CA THR A 179 1.78 -21.71 14.42
C THR A 179 1.63 -20.20 14.24
N LEU A 180 1.23 -19.72 13.06
CA LEU A 180 1.07 -18.31 12.78
C LEU A 180 -0.28 -17.80 13.30
N ASP A 181 -0.28 -16.64 13.95
CA ASP A 181 -1.50 -15.92 14.32
C ASP A 181 -1.95 -14.94 13.22
N SER A 182 -1.01 -14.40 12.47
CA SER A 182 -1.31 -13.49 11.37
C SER A 182 -0.18 -13.41 10.34
N ILE A 183 -0.57 -13.03 9.12
CA ILE A 183 0.35 -12.51 8.11
C ILE A 183 0.06 -11.04 7.85
N VAL A 184 1.11 -10.25 7.64
CA VAL A 184 1.03 -8.83 7.31
C VAL A 184 1.45 -8.64 5.86
N LEU A 185 0.55 -8.11 5.04
CA LEU A 185 0.79 -7.74 3.66
C LEU A 185 1.48 -6.36 3.62
N GLY A 186 2.80 -6.35 3.77
CA GLY A 186 3.64 -5.15 3.86
C GLY A 186 4.00 -4.53 2.50
N CYS A 187 3.23 -4.83 1.45
CA CYS A 187 3.32 -4.25 0.13
C CYS A 187 1.92 -4.09 -0.44
N THR A 188 1.63 -2.97 -1.09
CA THR A 188 0.34 -2.66 -1.70
C THR A 188 -0.10 -3.66 -2.75
N HIS A 189 0.84 -4.21 -3.52
CA HIS A 189 0.61 -5.27 -4.49
C HIS A 189 0.07 -6.54 -3.84
N PHE A 190 0.48 -6.85 -2.62
CA PHE A 190 0.10 -8.10 -1.96
C PHE A 190 -1.35 -8.12 -1.50
N VAL A 191 -1.99 -6.96 -1.40
CA VAL A 191 -3.41 -6.85 -1.05
C VAL A 191 -4.31 -7.53 -2.10
N PHE A 192 -3.88 -7.56 -3.37
CA PHE A 192 -4.62 -8.26 -4.43
C PHE A 192 -4.61 -9.79 -4.29
N TYR A 193 -3.73 -10.34 -3.47
CA TYR A 193 -3.67 -11.77 -3.17
C TYR A 193 -4.39 -12.16 -1.87
N ARG A 194 -5.09 -11.23 -1.21
CA ARG A 194 -5.76 -11.49 0.07
C ARG A 194 -6.59 -12.78 0.04
N SER A 195 -7.45 -12.95 -0.96
CA SER A 195 -8.30 -14.15 -1.08
C SER A 195 -7.51 -15.44 -1.25
N TYR A 196 -6.35 -15.39 -1.93
CA TYR A 196 -5.45 -16.55 -2.05
C TYR A 196 -4.83 -16.91 -0.70
N PHE A 197 -4.36 -15.91 0.06
CA PHE A 197 -3.83 -16.16 1.40
C PHE A 197 -4.90 -16.72 2.34
N GLU A 198 -6.11 -16.17 2.31
CA GLU A 198 -7.24 -16.64 3.11
C GLU A 198 -7.68 -18.07 2.73
N GLU A 199 -7.55 -18.46 1.45
CA GLU A 199 -7.82 -19.82 0.97
C GLU A 199 -6.71 -20.82 1.35
N MET A 200 -5.45 -20.38 1.38
CA MET A 200 -4.26 -21.25 1.52
C MET A 200 -3.79 -21.40 2.97
N LEU A 201 -4.20 -20.51 3.87
CA LEU A 201 -3.81 -20.52 5.27
C LEU A 201 -4.89 -21.14 6.16
N PRO A 202 -4.53 -21.67 7.34
CA PRO A 202 -5.51 -22.09 8.33
C PRO A 202 -6.45 -20.93 8.70
N GLY A 203 -7.74 -21.21 8.90
CA GLY A 203 -8.77 -20.20 9.10
C GLY A 203 -8.62 -19.32 10.36
N HIS A 204 -7.70 -19.65 11.26
CA HIS A 204 -7.36 -18.81 12.42
C HIS A 204 -6.33 -17.73 12.09
N VAL A 205 -5.55 -17.90 11.00
CA VAL A 205 -4.50 -16.96 10.61
C VAL A 205 -5.11 -15.71 9.99
N ALA A 206 -4.92 -14.57 10.62
CA ALA A 206 -5.45 -13.32 10.11
C ALA A 206 -4.57 -12.74 9.00
N VAL A 207 -5.20 -12.29 7.91
CA VAL A 207 -4.53 -11.56 6.83
C VAL A 207 -4.73 -10.07 7.02
N ILE A 208 -3.66 -9.31 7.24
CA ILE A 208 -3.69 -7.90 7.64
C ILE A 208 -2.91 -7.05 6.65
N ASP A 209 -3.43 -5.88 6.29
CA ASP A 209 -2.75 -4.86 5.49
C ASP A 209 -2.85 -3.46 6.12
N GLY A 210 -2.15 -2.49 5.52
CA GLY A 210 -2.08 -1.11 6.01
C GLY A 210 -3.10 -0.16 5.39
N ASN A 211 -3.93 -0.58 4.42
CA ASN A 211 -4.76 0.32 3.64
C ASN A 211 -5.78 1.09 4.49
N SER A 212 -6.51 0.37 5.35
CA SER A 212 -7.52 0.98 6.24
C SER A 212 -6.88 1.96 7.22
N GLY A 213 -5.72 1.61 7.80
CA GLY A 213 -4.99 2.50 8.71
C GLY A 213 -4.53 3.78 8.01
N THR A 214 -4.00 3.66 6.78
CA THR A 214 -3.57 4.80 5.96
C THR A 214 -4.75 5.71 5.60
N SER A 215 -5.87 5.13 5.15
CA SER A 215 -7.09 5.87 4.82
C SER A 215 -7.66 6.61 6.04
N HIS A 216 -7.73 5.95 7.19
CA HIS A 216 -8.20 6.55 8.44
C HIS A 216 -7.30 7.73 8.88
N HIS A 217 -5.98 7.54 8.82
CA HIS A 217 -5.03 8.61 9.15
C HIS A 217 -5.15 9.80 8.21
N LEU A 218 -5.27 9.56 6.89
CA LEU A 218 -5.55 10.62 5.91
C LEU A 218 -6.82 11.39 6.29
N GLY A 219 -7.93 10.71 6.53
CA GLY A 219 -9.20 11.35 6.90
C GLY A 219 -9.10 12.16 8.18
N THR A 220 -8.31 11.72 9.16
CA THR A 220 -8.04 12.47 10.40
C THR A 220 -7.27 13.74 10.10
N VAL A 221 -6.18 13.67 9.33
CA VAL A 221 -5.36 14.85 8.96
C VAL A 221 -6.16 15.86 8.16
N LEU A 222 -6.93 15.42 7.16
CA LEU A 222 -7.79 16.33 6.37
C LEU A 222 -8.80 17.07 7.24
N ARG A 223 -9.37 16.38 8.25
CA ARG A 223 -10.33 16.97 9.19
C ARG A 223 -9.66 17.97 10.11
N GLU A 224 -8.52 17.63 10.69
CA GLU A 224 -7.77 18.51 11.60
C GLU A 224 -7.30 19.79 10.92
N LEU A 225 -6.93 19.71 9.64
CA LEU A 225 -6.55 20.86 8.83
C LEU A 225 -7.74 21.62 8.22
N GLY A 226 -8.96 21.10 8.35
CA GLY A 226 -10.17 21.71 7.78
C GLY A 226 -10.18 21.73 6.25
N ILE A 227 -9.52 20.78 5.60
CA ILE A 227 -9.40 20.67 4.12
C ILE A 227 -10.13 19.46 3.53
N GLN A 228 -11.04 18.84 4.29
CA GLN A 228 -11.95 17.84 3.71
C GLN A 228 -12.82 18.48 2.64
N SER A 229 -13.31 17.65 1.70
CA SER A 229 -14.31 18.09 0.72
C SER A 229 -15.55 18.61 1.45
N ASP A 230 -16.07 19.76 1.02
CA ASP A 230 -17.34 20.36 1.48
C ASP A 230 -18.49 20.04 0.52
N ARG A 231 -18.29 19.13 -0.43
CA ARG A 231 -19.31 18.62 -1.34
C ARG A 231 -20.38 17.85 -0.59
N PRO A 232 -21.63 17.86 -1.05
CA PRO A 232 -22.72 17.15 -0.40
C PRO A 232 -22.46 15.62 -0.41
N GLU A 233 -23.04 14.90 0.55
CA GLU A 233 -22.95 13.42 0.64
C GLU A 233 -23.47 12.70 -0.62
N SER A 234 -24.34 13.36 -1.41
CA SER A 234 -24.81 12.84 -2.68
C SER A 234 -23.79 12.92 -3.82
N TYR A 235 -22.69 13.64 -3.63
CA TYR A 235 -21.61 13.72 -4.60
C TYR A 235 -20.73 12.45 -4.48
N THR A 236 -20.49 11.80 -5.60
CA THR A 236 -19.48 10.74 -5.69
C THR A 236 -18.22 11.32 -6.32
N GLY A 237 -17.13 11.28 -5.59
CA GLY A 237 -15.81 11.73 -6.03
C GLY A 237 -15.33 10.92 -7.22
N THR A 238 -14.49 11.54 -8.01
CA THR A 238 -13.87 10.93 -9.19
C THR A 238 -12.53 10.30 -8.83
N VAL A 239 -12.18 9.19 -9.51
CA VAL A 239 -10.85 8.61 -9.47
C VAL A 239 -10.23 8.75 -10.85
N THR A 240 -9.17 9.54 -10.96
CA THR A 240 -8.39 9.68 -12.18
C THR A 240 -7.14 8.80 -12.06
N LEU A 241 -6.97 7.86 -12.99
CA LEU A 241 -5.81 6.98 -13.04
C LEU A 241 -4.79 7.50 -14.04
N GLU A 242 -3.57 7.71 -13.58
CA GLU A 242 -2.41 8.08 -14.40
C GLU A 242 -1.27 7.10 -14.18
N ASN A 243 -0.42 6.93 -15.20
CA ASN A 243 0.71 6.04 -15.12
C ASN A 243 1.89 6.59 -15.93
N SER A 244 3.12 6.34 -15.50
CA SER A 244 4.32 6.68 -16.26
C SER A 244 4.45 5.85 -17.55
N CYS A 245 3.97 4.59 -17.57
CA CYS A 245 3.76 3.81 -18.78
C CYS A 245 2.48 4.26 -19.50
N LYS A 246 2.62 4.66 -20.76
CA LYS A 246 1.51 5.22 -21.56
C LYS A 246 0.83 4.20 -22.47
N ASP A 247 1.19 2.93 -22.36
CA ASP A 247 0.59 1.89 -23.19
C ASP A 247 -0.82 1.53 -22.74
N LYS A 248 -1.60 1.00 -23.69
CA LYS A 248 -3.01 0.67 -23.46
C LYS A 248 -3.20 -0.48 -22.46
N ALA A 249 -2.28 -1.45 -22.41
CA ALA A 249 -2.39 -2.60 -21.53
C ALA A 249 -2.28 -2.18 -20.06
N THR A 250 -1.34 -1.28 -19.76
CA THR A 250 -1.17 -0.67 -18.43
C THR A 250 -2.43 0.06 -17.99
N GLY A 251 -3.05 0.86 -18.87
CA GLY A 251 -4.31 1.54 -18.55
C GLY A 251 -5.46 0.58 -18.26
N LEU A 252 -5.62 -0.47 -19.07
CA LEU A 252 -6.65 -1.49 -18.86
C LEU A 252 -6.43 -2.28 -17.58
N LEU A 253 -5.20 -2.59 -17.24
CA LEU A 253 -4.86 -3.26 -15.98
C LEU A 253 -5.22 -2.37 -14.80
N ALA A 254 -4.88 -1.09 -14.83
CA ALA A 254 -5.21 -0.15 -13.77
C ALA A 254 -6.73 -0.07 -13.52
N GLU A 255 -7.53 0.04 -14.58
CA GLU A 255 -9.00 0.04 -14.50
C GLU A 255 -9.54 -1.27 -13.93
N SER A 256 -9.03 -2.42 -14.39
CA SER A 256 -9.42 -3.73 -13.86
C SER A 256 -9.13 -3.86 -12.37
N LEU A 257 -7.96 -3.41 -11.91
CA LEU A 257 -7.59 -3.42 -10.50
C LEU A 257 -8.47 -2.47 -9.66
N LEU A 258 -8.86 -1.32 -10.21
CA LEU A 258 -9.72 -0.35 -9.51
C LEU A 258 -11.12 -0.93 -9.28
N HIS A 259 -11.72 -1.55 -10.29
CA HIS A 259 -13.10 -2.05 -10.21
C HIS A 259 -13.24 -3.42 -9.55
N GLY A 260 -12.13 -4.08 -9.21
CA GLY A 260 -12.16 -5.34 -8.49
C GLY A 260 -12.49 -6.56 -9.33
N ASP A 261 -12.26 -6.47 -10.66
CA ASP A 261 -12.34 -7.61 -11.59
C ASP A 261 -11.17 -8.59 -11.39
N ALA A 262 -10.48 -8.49 -10.24
CA ALA A 262 -9.55 -9.52 -9.82
C ALA A 262 -10.32 -10.84 -9.60
N PRO A 263 -9.73 -11.98 -9.91
CA PRO A 263 -10.44 -13.25 -10.03
C PRO A 263 -11.19 -13.61 -8.75
N ARG A 264 -12.46 -13.99 -8.94
CA ARG A 264 -13.22 -14.71 -7.93
C ARG A 264 -12.73 -16.15 -7.85
#